data_4d6b22ce989c3fbecde061e805c1a304
#
_entry.id   4d6b22ce989c3fbecde061e805c1a304
#
_cell.length_a   1.000
_cell.length_b   1.000
_cell.length_c   1.000
_cell.angle_alpha   90.00
_cell.angle_beta   90.00
_cell.angle_gamma   90.00
#
_symmetry.space_group_name_H-M   'P 1'
#
loop_
_entity.id
_entity.type
_entity.pdbx_description
1 polymer ?
#
loop_
_entity_poly.entity_id
_entity_poly.type
_entity_poly.pdbx_seq_one_letter_code
_entity_poly.pdbx_strand_id
1 'polypeptide(L)'
;MSARTRLAVVVAVFLAGLLGWSLGGYLGATVGVLVGVSVAVVRWWRLPLWSWWALFRRRNRAIELDEPITVANDRSGGGVRYQDNVAIVAVQILGKAHTPTVFTGSAAADTENTVDLGALRELLQHSLGLTVESLSLVTAGARRRATGDYPRVYDTLIGTPPYAGQRESWLIARIATFPNADALQWRISAGSAALAVAQRISAELRGRGVRAKVATATDIVEMERRIGSAALAAGRQKWRSVRGDHGWLTTYWYRPQDITPETMDQAWSLRVDGVIQNWTLFADGTATATVTVRTTQPPTAPPSVLLRTLPGEQAAAVAASLCGPTPALRRIRRGRVPSALPVPVGASGVLIGKVGAGDRMMLPFSDPGEFSRVHIAADDAVAKRLVVRTAGAGDRITIHTRDPQRWATVRMPDIAVTEGTRPAAGTTVSVTDGVLAPAPRPHTLISIGRPGEPARGTPDVTITQIGPATVEVSAAGWVRIVEVELFRAENRYVSAEPTSMFDERELVEERR
;
A
#
# COMPACT_ATOMS: atom_id res chain seq x y z
N MET A 1 13.42 -24.03 18.51
CA MET A 1 13.01 -23.61 19.89
C MET A 1 14.21 -23.06 20.61
N SER A 2 14.10 -21.88 21.23
CA SER A 2 15.17 -21.32 22.06
C SER A 2 15.40 -22.20 23.33
N ALA A 3 16.58 -22.11 23.93
CA ALA A 3 16.89 -22.85 25.17
C ALA A 3 15.86 -22.53 26.28
N ARG A 4 15.45 -21.26 26.40
CA ARG A 4 14.40 -20.83 27.34
C ARG A 4 13.05 -21.51 27.10
N THR A 5 12.67 -21.70 25.84
CA THR A 5 11.39 -22.38 25.50
C THR A 5 11.46 -23.87 25.79
N ARG A 6 12.61 -24.52 25.60
CA ARG A 6 12.81 -25.95 25.94
C ARG A 6 12.69 -26.15 27.45
N LEU A 7 13.36 -25.29 28.24
CA LEU A 7 13.30 -25.32 29.69
C LEU A 7 11.86 -25.13 30.20
N ALA A 8 11.14 -24.12 29.67
CA ALA A 8 9.75 -23.88 30.04
C ALA A 8 8.82 -25.07 29.77
N VAL A 9 9.03 -25.77 28.64
CA VAL A 9 8.27 -26.99 28.29
C VAL A 9 8.58 -28.13 29.27
N VAL A 10 9.86 -28.37 29.60
CA VAL A 10 10.26 -29.40 30.56
C VAL A 10 9.64 -29.13 31.95
N VAL A 11 9.73 -27.87 32.42
CA VAL A 11 9.13 -27.45 33.68
C VAL A 11 7.61 -27.64 33.67
N ALA A 12 6.93 -27.27 32.58
CA ALA A 12 5.47 -27.45 32.47
C ALA A 12 5.04 -28.92 32.48
N VAL A 13 5.78 -29.81 31.78
CA VAL A 13 5.54 -31.26 31.81
C VAL A 13 5.76 -31.83 33.20
N PHE A 14 6.81 -31.40 33.89
CA PHE A 14 7.09 -31.81 35.27
C PHE A 14 5.99 -31.37 36.25
N LEU A 15 5.55 -30.10 36.15
CA LEU A 15 4.43 -29.59 36.97
C LEU A 15 3.11 -30.32 36.69
N ALA A 16 2.83 -30.66 35.42
CA ALA A 16 1.66 -31.47 35.06
C ALA A 16 1.72 -32.89 35.67
N GLY A 17 2.92 -33.48 35.70
CA GLY A 17 3.16 -34.77 36.38
C GLY A 17 2.93 -34.69 37.90
N LEU A 18 3.46 -33.65 38.56
CA LEU A 18 3.25 -33.43 39.98
C LEU A 18 1.77 -33.19 40.35
N LEU A 19 1.07 -32.41 39.53
CA LEU A 19 -0.36 -32.13 39.71
C LEU A 19 -1.18 -33.46 39.53
N GLY A 20 -0.84 -34.23 38.52
CA GLY A 20 -1.44 -35.56 38.33
C GLY A 20 -1.17 -36.50 39.50
N TRP A 21 0.05 -36.48 40.05
CA TRP A 21 0.40 -37.27 41.22
C TRP A 21 -0.47 -36.92 42.44
N SER A 22 -0.68 -35.61 42.70
CA SER A 22 -1.51 -35.14 43.82
C SER A 22 -2.98 -35.56 43.71
N LEU A 23 -3.48 -35.84 42.49
CA LEU A 23 -4.87 -36.21 42.26
C LEU A 23 -5.11 -37.72 42.19
N GLY A 24 -4.13 -38.53 41.78
CA GLY A 24 -4.33 -39.97 41.55
C GLY A 24 -3.06 -40.81 41.66
N GLY A 25 -2.08 -40.40 42.47
CA GLY A 25 -0.84 -41.15 42.70
C GLY A 25 -0.07 -41.42 41.41
N TYR A 26 0.48 -42.63 41.27
CA TYR A 26 1.29 -43.03 40.11
C TYR A 26 0.52 -42.98 38.77
N LEU A 27 -0.75 -43.38 38.76
CA LEU A 27 -1.60 -43.31 37.57
C LEU A 27 -1.86 -41.86 37.17
N GLY A 28 -2.16 -41.00 38.13
CA GLY A 28 -2.36 -39.58 37.88
C GLY A 28 -1.10 -38.87 37.38
N ALA A 29 0.08 -39.23 37.94
CA ALA A 29 1.36 -38.72 37.45
C ALA A 29 1.62 -39.09 36.00
N THR A 30 1.40 -40.33 35.61
CA THR A 30 1.57 -40.85 34.27
C THR A 30 0.65 -40.11 33.27
N VAL A 31 -0.63 -39.97 33.63
CA VAL A 31 -1.60 -39.20 32.82
C VAL A 31 -1.18 -37.73 32.70
N GLY A 32 -0.75 -37.11 33.81
CA GLY A 32 -0.28 -35.73 33.81
C GLY A 32 0.92 -35.50 32.90
N VAL A 33 1.92 -36.39 32.95
CA VAL A 33 3.08 -36.34 32.05
C VAL A 33 2.66 -36.54 30.60
N LEU A 34 1.82 -37.51 30.30
CA LEU A 34 1.32 -37.76 28.94
C LEU A 34 0.56 -36.56 28.37
N VAL A 35 -0.30 -35.93 29.16
CA VAL A 35 -1.01 -34.70 28.77
C VAL A 35 -0.01 -33.56 28.55
N GLY A 36 0.95 -33.33 29.46
CA GLY A 36 1.97 -32.31 29.32
C GLY A 36 2.83 -32.47 28.06
N VAL A 37 3.28 -33.70 27.79
CA VAL A 37 4.02 -34.04 26.57
C VAL A 37 3.15 -33.85 25.32
N SER A 38 1.89 -34.29 25.35
CA SER A 38 0.96 -34.08 24.23
C SER A 38 0.76 -32.60 23.92
N VAL A 39 0.54 -31.78 24.92
CA VAL A 39 0.41 -30.30 24.73
C VAL A 39 1.69 -29.68 24.15
N ALA A 40 2.86 -30.24 24.50
CA ALA A 40 4.14 -29.74 24.01
C ALA A 40 4.49 -30.21 22.60
N VAL A 41 4.14 -31.47 22.24
CA VAL A 41 4.58 -32.13 20.99
C VAL A 41 3.52 -32.08 19.91
N VAL A 42 2.24 -32.21 20.27
CA VAL A 42 1.14 -32.18 19.29
C VAL A 42 1.08 -30.83 18.60
N ARG A 43 1.27 -30.85 17.30
CA ARG A 43 1.24 -29.64 16.46
C ARG A 43 -0.09 -29.53 15.73
N TRP A 44 -0.95 -28.64 16.17
CA TRP A 44 -2.15 -28.29 15.43
C TRP A 44 -1.88 -27.07 14.57
N TRP A 45 -2.13 -27.17 13.28
CA TRP A 45 -1.83 -26.10 12.32
C TRP A 45 -0.40 -25.55 12.49
N ARG A 46 0.59 -26.47 12.66
CA ARG A 46 2.04 -26.22 12.76
C ARG A 46 2.53 -25.59 14.06
N LEU A 47 1.65 -25.24 14.97
CA LEU A 47 2.02 -24.72 16.28
C LEU A 47 1.69 -25.75 17.35
N PRO A 48 2.55 -25.92 18.36
CA PRO A 48 2.21 -26.71 19.54
C PRO A 48 1.05 -26.05 20.30
N LEU A 49 0.24 -26.85 20.97
CA LEU A 49 -0.99 -26.38 21.62
C LEU A 49 -0.73 -25.21 22.61
N TRP A 50 0.36 -25.27 23.37
CA TRP A 50 0.74 -24.17 24.27
C TRP A 50 0.98 -22.84 23.57
N SER A 51 1.46 -22.85 22.32
CA SER A 51 1.66 -21.61 21.54
C SER A 51 0.32 -20.95 21.19
N TRP A 52 -0.74 -21.73 20.97
CA TRP A 52 -2.08 -21.19 20.76
C TRP A 52 -2.61 -20.48 22.01
N TRP A 53 -2.38 -21.06 23.18
CA TRP A 53 -2.74 -20.42 24.43
C TRP A 53 -1.94 -19.13 24.67
N ALA A 54 -0.64 -19.13 24.35
CA ALA A 54 0.18 -17.92 24.45
C ALA A 54 -0.30 -16.81 23.48
N LEU A 55 -0.69 -17.15 22.25
CA LEU A 55 -1.29 -16.20 21.30
C LEU A 55 -2.63 -15.67 21.81
N PHE A 56 -3.46 -16.54 22.38
CA PHE A 56 -4.73 -16.14 22.96
C PHE A 56 -4.56 -15.15 24.12
N ARG A 57 -3.62 -15.39 25.03
CA ARG A 57 -3.31 -14.46 26.12
C ARG A 57 -2.76 -13.12 25.65
N ARG A 58 -1.98 -13.12 24.57
CA ARG A 58 -1.36 -11.90 24.02
C ARG A 58 -2.29 -11.06 23.15
N ARG A 59 -3.44 -11.59 22.72
CA ARG A 59 -4.34 -10.92 21.78
C ARG A 59 -4.82 -9.53 22.18
N ASN A 60 -4.89 -9.24 23.48
CA ASN A 60 -5.37 -7.97 24.00
C ASN A 60 -4.24 -6.97 24.32
N ARG A 61 -2.98 -7.35 24.08
CA ARG A 61 -1.84 -6.46 24.32
C ARG A 61 -1.66 -5.53 23.13
N ALA A 62 -1.40 -4.25 23.42
CA ALA A 62 -0.93 -3.32 22.40
C ALA A 62 0.45 -3.74 21.88
N ILE A 63 0.74 -3.39 20.65
CA ILE A 63 2.09 -3.36 20.12
C ILE A 63 2.46 -1.89 20.04
N GLU A 64 3.32 -1.47 20.94
CA GLU A 64 3.81 -0.09 20.99
C GLU A 64 5.00 0.06 20.05
N LEU A 65 5.02 1.15 19.33
CA LEU A 65 6.14 1.56 18.48
C LEU A 65 6.70 2.85 19.09
N ASP A 66 7.99 2.83 19.43
CA ASP A 66 8.68 4.00 19.95
C ASP A 66 8.65 5.14 18.93
N GLU A 67 8.71 6.38 19.37
CA GLU A 67 8.73 7.52 18.45
C GLU A 67 10.02 7.57 17.64
N PRO A 68 9.97 7.82 16.31
CA PRO A 68 11.15 8.02 15.52
C PRO A 68 11.79 9.37 15.85
N ILE A 69 13.11 9.40 15.92
CA ILE A 69 13.90 10.61 16.15
C ILE A 69 14.56 11.09 14.84
N THR A 70 14.81 12.37 14.73
CA THR A 70 15.58 12.92 13.62
C THR A 70 17.07 12.77 13.91
N VAL A 71 17.77 12.08 13.01
CA VAL A 71 19.24 11.95 13.02
C VAL A 71 19.78 12.67 11.80
N ALA A 72 20.85 13.42 11.97
CA ALA A 72 21.56 14.08 10.87
C ALA A 72 23.00 13.57 10.78
N ASN A 73 23.56 13.62 9.58
CA ASN A 73 24.97 13.47 9.31
C ASN A 73 25.43 14.57 8.36
N ASP A 74 26.70 14.56 7.94
CA ASP A 74 27.29 15.59 7.06
C ASP A 74 26.58 15.75 5.70
N ARG A 75 25.75 14.79 5.30
CA ARG A 75 25.07 14.78 4.00
C ARG A 75 23.62 15.24 4.10
N SER A 76 22.87 14.74 5.07
CA SER A 76 21.45 15.05 5.23
C SER A 76 20.90 14.50 6.55
N GLY A 77 19.65 14.86 6.89
CA GLY A 77 18.90 14.28 8.01
C GLY A 77 17.92 13.19 7.55
N GLY A 78 17.49 12.38 8.50
CA GLY A 78 16.44 11.37 8.29
C GLY A 78 15.84 10.90 9.61
N GLY A 79 14.69 10.21 9.52
CA GLY A 79 14.02 9.59 10.65
C GLY A 79 14.65 8.23 10.98
N VAL A 80 14.95 8.01 12.24
CA VAL A 80 15.45 6.73 12.77
C VAL A 80 14.63 6.35 14.00
N ARG A 81 14.14 5.12 14.04
CA ARG A 81 13.58 4.53 15.25
C ARG A 81 14.59 3.57 15.84
N TYR A 82 14.73 3.59 17.15
CA TYR A 82 15.53 2.62 17.89
C TYR A 82 14.66 1.91 18.90
N GLN A 83 14.43 0.62 18.69
CA GLN A 83 13.56 -0.19 19.53
C GLN A 83 14.07 -1.64 19.58
N ASP A 84 14.06 -2.28 20.76
CA ASP A 84 14.48 -3.68 20.97
C ASP A 84 15.89 -3.99 20.41
N ASN A 85 16.84 -3.06 20.55
CA ASN A 85 18.21 -3.14 20.00
C ASN A 85 18.26 -3.23 18.46
N VAL A 86 17.25 -2.70 17.78
CA VAL A 86 17.21 -2.57 16.33
C VAL A 86 17.09 -1.11 15.96
N ALA A 87 17.98 -0.62 15.10
CA ALA A 87 17.84 0.68 14.45
C ALA A 87 17.06 0.49 13.14
N ILE A 88 16.02 1.30 12.95
CA ILE A 88 15.05 1.14 11.87
C ILE A 88 14.95 2.45 11.10
N VAL A 89 15.06 2.36 9.79
CA VAL A 89 14.96 3.49 8.87
C VAL A 89 14.03 3.15 7.71
N ALA A 90 13.45 4.18 7.11
CA ALA A 90 12.60 4.03 5.95
C ALA A 90 13.08 4.89 4.78
N VAL A 91 12.88 4.38 3.57
CA VAL A 91 13.11 5.08 2.31
C VAL A 91 11.81 5.05 1.54
N GLN A 92 11.26 6.23 1.23
CA GLN A 92 10.11 6.36 0.35
C GLN A 92 10.53 6.13 -1.10
N ILE A 93 9.83 5.24 -1.79
CA ILE A 93 10.02 5.02 -3.22
C ILE A 93 9.01 5.90 -3.95
N LEU A 94 9.50 6.86 -4.70
CA LEU A 94 8.68 7.80 -5.46
C LEU A 94 8.38 7.30 -6.87
N GLY A 95 9.20 6.36 -7.36
CA GLY A 95 9.09 5.81 -8.71
C GLY A 95 9.43 6.83 -9.80
N LYS A 96 8.94 6.58 -11.01
CA LYS A 96 9.01 7.49 -12.15
C LYS A 96 7.73 8.33 -12.20
N ALA A 97 7.85 9.65 -12.37
CA ALA A 97 6.70 10.55 -12.48
C ALA A 97 5.87 10.22 -13.75
N HIS A 98 4.57 10.34 -13.63
CA HIS A 98 3.63 10.28 -14.75
C HIS A 98 3.86 9.10 -15.73
N THR A 99 4.30 7.96 -15.19
CA THR A 99 4.52 6.74 -15.99
C THR A 99 3.19 6.03 -16.21
N PRO A 100 2.81 5.75 -17.47
CA PRO A 100 1.57 5.07 -17.76
C PRO A 100 1.62 3.61 -17.30
N THR A 101 0.44 3.09 -16.95
CA THR A 101 0.19 1.67 -16.80
C THR A 101 -0.75 1.23 -17.89
N VAL A 102 -0.39 0.20 -18.66
CA VAL A 102 -1.20 -0.34 -19.74
C VAL A 102 -1.77 -1.69 -19.32
N PHE A 103 -3.07 -1.86 -19.48
CA PHE A 103 -3.75 -3.12 -19.20
C PHE A 103 -3.96 -3.88 -20.50
N THR A 104 -3.33 -5.04 -20.56
CA THR A 104 -3.52 -5.98 -21.66
C THR A 104 -4.56 -7.02 -21.24
N GLY A 105 -5.76 -6.87 -21.78
CA GLY A 105 -6.91 -7.69 -21.37
C GLY A 105 -7.35 -7.45 -19.92
N SER A 106 -7.81 -8.52 -19.25
CA SER A 106 -8.39 -8.47 -17.90
C SER A 106 -7.44 -8.89 -16.77
N ALA A 107 -6.25 -9.37 -17.07
CA ALA A 107 -5.40 -10.06 -16.10
C ALA A 107 -3.99 -9.49 -15.95
N ALA A 108 -3.52 -8.70 -16.91
CA ALA A 108 -2.15 -8.18 -16.92
C ALA A 108 -2.12 -6.65 -16.88
N ALA A 109 -1.18 -6.12 -16.13
CA ALA A 109 -0.83 -4.70 -16.11
C ALA A 109 0.66 -4.56 -16.42
N ASP A 110 1.01 -3.76 -17.38
CA ASP A 110 2.37 -3.44 -17.74
C ASP A 110 2.71 -2.00 -17.36
N THR A 111 3.79 -1.82 -16.61
CA THR A 111 4.32 -0.51 -16.22
C THR A 111 5.83 -0.58 -16.03
N GLU A 112 6.50 0.48 -16.46
CA GLU A 112 7.93 0.63 -16.19
C GLU A 112 8.25 1.05 -14.75
N ASN A 113 7.22 1.38 -13.96
CA ASN A 113 7.39 1.88 -12.59
C ASN A 113 7.47 0.72 -11.59
N THR A 114 8.53 -0.08 -11.70
CA THR A 114 8.76 -1.28 -10.90
C THR A 114 10.10 -1.22 -10.16
N VAL A 115 10.20 -2.00 -9.08
CA VAL A 115 11.45 -2.32 -8.38
C VAL A 115 11.63 -3.83 -8.38
N ASP A 116 12.80 -4.29 -8.81
CA ASP A 116 13.14 -5.72 -8.74
C ASP A 116 13.55 -6.09 -7.32
N LEU A 117 12.72 -6.91 -6.67
CA LEU A 117 12.96 -7.41 -5.32
C LEU A 117 14.23 -8.28 -5.25
N GLY A 118 14.54 -9.03 -6.31
CA GLY A 118 15.76 -9.83 -6.40
C GLY A 118 17.03 -8.98 -6.27
N ALA A 119 17.04 -7.84 -6.94
CA ALA A 119 18.14 -6.89 -6.92
C ALA A 119 18.32 -6.18 -5.56
N LEU A 120 17.26 -6.08 -4.74
CA LEU A 120 17.37 -5.49 -3.39
C LEU A 120 18.19 -6.35 -2.41
N ARG A 121 18.47 -7.63 -2.73
CA ARG A 121 19.27 -8.51 -1.87
C ARG A 121 20.69 -7.99 -1.67
N GLU A 122 21.26 -7.32 -2.65
CA GLU A 122 22.59 -6.72 -2.57
C GLU A 122 22.65 -5.60 -1.51
N LEU A 123 21.50 -4.98 -1.20
CA LEU A 123 21.37 -3.92 -0.21
C LEU A 123 21.28 -4.43 1.24
N LEU A 124 21.34 -5.74 1.46
CA LEU A 124 21.44 -6.33 2.80
C LEU A 124 22.87 -6.25 3.36
N GLN A 125 23.87 -6.06 2.50
CA GLN A 125 25.28 -5.97 2.89
C GLN A 125 25.81 -4.55 2.66
N HIS A 126 26.46 -3.99 3.66
CA HIS A 126 27.04 -2.65 3.61
C HIS A 126 28.53 -2.66 3.94
N SER A 127 29.19 -1.51 3.70
CA SER A 127 30.61 -1.34 3.98
C SER A 127 30.94 -1.60 5.45
N LEU A 128 32.19 -2.00 5.72
CA LEU A 128 32.72 -2.31 7.04
C LEU A 128 31.94 -3.41 7.78
N GLY A 129 31.42 -4.39 7.03
CA GLY A 129 30.74 -5.56 7.59
C GLY A 129 29.35 -5.30 8.18
N LEU A 130 28.76 -4.11 7.99
CA LEU A 130 27.41 -3.83 8.47
C LEU A 130 26.39 -4.62 7.67
N THR A 131 25.57 -5.40 8.37
CA THR A 131 24.53 -6.24 7.80
C THR A 131 23.15 -5.76 8.20
N VAL A 132 22.27 -5.59 7.24
CA VAL A 132 20.83 -5.33 7.47
C VAL A 132 20.17 -6.66 7.82
N GLU A 133 19.53 -6.72 9.00
CA GLU A 133 18.82 -7.92 9.48
C GLU A 133 17.66 -8.29 8.54
N SER A 134 16.89 -7.29 8.16
CA SER A 134 15.80 -7.45 7.20
C SER A 134 15.51 -6.15 6.45
N LEU A 135 15.13 -6.31 5.19
CA LEU A 135 14.69 -5.24 4.30
C LEU A 135 13.28 -5.55 3.82
N SER A 136 12.31 -4.72 4.20
CA SER A 136 10.91 -4.89 3.82
C SER A 136 10.53 -3.88 2.73
N LEU A 137 10.08 -4.38 1.57
CA LEU A 137 9.37 -3.56 0.58
C LEU A 137 7.88 -3.61 0.92
N VAL A 138 7.32 -2.48 1.30
CA VAL A 138 5.91 -2.32 1.64
C VAL A 138 5.26 -1.43 0.60
N THR A 139 4.23 -1.95 -0.08
CA THR A 139 3.39 -1.18 -1.00
C THR A 139 1.97 -1.14 -0.45
N ALA A 140 1.43 0.05 -0.26
CA ALA A 140 0.09 0.25 0.28
C ALA A 140 -0.74 1.11 -0.67
N GLY A 141 -1.99 0.74 -0.90
CA GLY A 141 -2.84 1.47 -1.82
C GLY A 141 -4.27 0.98 -1.86
N ALA A 142 -5.03 1.55 -2.78
CA ALA A 142 -6.42 1.20 -3.02
C ALA A 142 -6.73 1.29 -4.52
N ARG A 143 -7.67 0.46 -4.97
CA ARG A 143 -8.18 0.53 -6.36
C ARG A 143 -8.99 1.81 -6.58
N ARG A 144 -9.77 2.17 -5.60
CA ARG A 144 -10.70 3.31 -5.62
C ARG A 144 -10.84 3.89 -4.22
N ARG A 145 -11.49 5.03 -4.14
CA ARG A 145 -11.92 5.56 -2.85
C ARG A 145 -12.94 4.63 -2.18
N ALA A 146 -12.87 4.50 -0.86
CA ALA A 146 -13.75 3.62 -0.10
C ALA A 146 -15.20 4.14 -0.01
N THR A 147 -15.39 5.48 -0.07
CA THR A 147 -16.68 6.17 0.10
C THR A 147 -17.18 6.75 -1.21
N GLY A 148 -18.49 6.99 -1.32
CA GLY A 148 -19.15 7.58 -2.48
C GLY A 148 -19.67 6.54 -3.48
N ASP A 149 -20.63 6.96 -4.32
CA ASP A 149 -21.25 6.08 -5.32
C ASP A 149 -20.41 5.93 -6.58
N TYR A 150 -19.86 7.03 -7.07
CA TYR A 150 -19.06 7.01 -8.30
C TYR A 150 -17.81 6.12 -8.22
N PRO A 151 -17.03 6.06 -7.13
CA PRO A 151 -15.88 5.15 -7.04
C PRO A 151 -16.25 3.68 -7.27
N ARG A 152 -17.45 3.24 -6.89
CA ARG A 152 -17.93 1.87 -7.17
C ARG A 152 -18.23 1.67 -8.64
N VAL A 153 -18.87 2.64 -9.28
CA VAL A 153 -19.10 2.66 -10.73
C VAL A 153 -17.77 2.60 -11.46
N TYR A 154 -16.82 3.46 -11.07
CA TYR A 154 -15.49 3.51 -11.65
C TYR A 154 -14.73 2.18 -11.54
N ASP A 155 -14.75 1.51 -10.38
CA ASP A 155 -14.14 0.19 -10.20
C ASP A 155 -14.79 -0.89 -11.08
N THR A 156 -16.11 -0.77 -11.31
CA THR A 156 -16.82 -1.67 -12.22
C THR A 156 -16.40 -1.43 -13.68
N LEU A 157 -16.20 -0.18 -14.07
CA LEU A 157 -15.76 0.19 -15.43
C LEU A 157 -14.31 -0.29 -15.70
N ILE A 158 -13.43 -0.21 -14.71
CA ILE A 158 -12.06 -0.73 -14.84
C ILE A 158 -12.05 -2.26 -14.96
N GLY A 159 -12.93 -2.96 -14.24
CA GLY A 159 -12.98 -4.42 -14.25
C GLY A 159 -11.99 -5.07 -13.27
N THR A 160 -11.38 -6.20 -13.68
CA THR A 160 -10.56 -7.05 -12.82
C THR A 160 -9.04 -6.98 -13.00
N PRO A 161 -8.46 -6.13 -13.87
CA PRO A 161 -7.00 -6.08 -13.97
C PRO A 161 -6.36 -5.66 -12.64
N PRO A 162 -5.09 -5.99 -12.41
CA PRO A 162 -4.34 -5.53 -11.23
C PRO A 162 -4.15 -4.02 -11.30
N TYR A 163 -4.98 -3.30 -10.54
CA TYR A 163 -5.09 -1.85 -10.57
C TYR A 163 -4.96 -1.24 -9.18
N ALA A 164 -4.20 -0.16 -9.07
CA ALA A 164 -4.15 0.69 -7.89
C ALA A 164 -4.31 2.16 -8.31
N GLY A 165 -5.47 2.76 -8.03
CA GLY A 165 -5.71 4.18 -8.28
C GLY A 165 -4.69 5.04 -7.54
N GLN A 166 -4.45 4.70 -6.28
CA GLN A 166 -3.37 5.27 -5.47
C GLN A 166 -2.51 4.15 -4.87
N ARG A 167 -1.19 4.37 -4.86
CA ARG A 167 -0.20 3.47 -4.26
C ARG A 167 0.97 4.27 -3.73
N GLU A 168 1.40 3.97 -2.52
CA GLU A 168 2.66 4.44 -1.94
C GLU A 168 3.54 3.23 -1.65
N SER A 169 4.86 3.41 -1.77
CA SER A 169 5.82 2.33 -1.59
C SER A 169 6.99 2.77 -0.72
N TRP A 170 7.41 1.86 0.16
CA TRP A 170 8.41 2.12 1.17
C TRP A 170 9.37 0.96 1.30
N LEU A 171 10.66 1.25 1.46
CA LEU A 171 11.66 0.28 1.91
C LEU A 171 11.98 0.56 3.37
N ILE A 172 11.80 -0.45 4.22
CA ILE A 172 12.07 -0.39 5.65
C ILE A 172 13.27 -1.29 5.94
N ALA A 173 14.40 -0.69 6.34
CA ALA A 173 15.60 -1.42 6.70
C ALA A 173 15.73 -1.51 8.22
N ARG A 174 16.02 -2.70 8.72
CA ARG A 174 16.19 -3.02 10.13
C ARG A 174 17.61 -3.52 10.38
N ILE A 175 18.32 -2.86 11.27
CA ILE A 175 19.72 -3.13 11.60
C ILE A 175 19.78 -3.52 13.07
N ALA A 176 19.96 -4.81 13.35
CA ALA A 176 20.16 -5.31 14.71
C ALA A 176 21.56 -4.88 15.22
N THR A 177 21.64 -4.27 16.40
CA THR A 177 22.90 -3.71 16.92
C THR A 177 23.86 -4.78 17.41
N PHE A 178 23.37 -5.81 18.09
CA PHE A 178 24.25 -6.87 18.61
C PHE A 178 25.03 -7.64 17.54
N PRO A 179 24.41 -8.15 16.47
CA PRO A 179 25.16 -8.82 15.41
C PRO A 179 26.11 -7.90 14.65
N ASN A 180 25.91 -6.59 14.73
CA ASN A 180 26.70 -5.57 14.07
C ASN A 180 27.65 -4.82 15.03
N ALA A 181 27.89 -5.32 16.25
CA ALA A 181 28.70 -4.62 17.25
C ALA A 181 30.08 -4.21 16.71
N ASP A 182 30.78 -5.13 16.03
CA ASP A 182 32.10 -4.87 15.45
C ASP A 182 32.04 -3.82 14.32
N ALA A 183 30.98 -3.82 13.51
CA ALA A 183 30.81 -2.82 12.47
C ALA A 183 30.41 -1.45 13.04
N LEU A 184 29.71 -1.42 14.16
CA LEU A 184 29.23 -0.19 14.80
C LEU A 184 30.30 0.54 15.59
N GLN A 185 31.36 -0.15 16.07
CA GLN A 185 32.47 0.50 16.79
C GLN A 185 33.20 1.58 15.95
N TRP A 186 33.14 1.47 14.63
CA TRP A 186 33.73 2.43 13.69
C TRP A 186 32.80 3.57 13.31
N ARG A 187 31.65 3.70 13.99
CA ARG A 187 30.60 4.67 13.65
C ARG A 187 30.22 5.50 14.87
N ILE A 188 29.76 6.71 14.64
CA ILE A 188 29.38 7.66 15.71
C ILE A 188 28.24 7.09 16.56
N SER A 189 27.25 6.46 15.93
CA SER A 189 26.10 5.85 16.61
C SER A 189 25.39 4.83 15.71
N ALA A 190 24.57 3.98 16.30
CA ALA A 190 23.68 3.07 15.55
C ALA A 190 22.69 3.86 14.65
N GLY A 191 22.23 5.03 15.10
CA GLY A 191 21.36 5.91 14.33
C GLY A 191 22.04 6.49 13.09
N SER A 192 23.29 6.98 13.20
CA SER A 192 24.05 7.46 12.05
C SER A 192 24.40 6.35 11.07
N ALA A 193 24.66 5.13 11.58
CA ALA A 193 24.86 3.95 10.75
C ALA A 193 23.59 3.59 9.95
N ALA A 194 22.44 3.60 10.60
CA ALA A 194 21.17 3.33 9.96
C ALA A 194 20.82 4.39 8.91
N LEU A 195 21.04 5.67 9.21
CA LEU A 195 20.85 6.75 8.25
C LEU A 195 21.75 6.57 7.01
N ALA A 196 23.03 6.19 7.19
CA ALA A 196 23.95 5.91 6.09
C ALA A 196 23.46 4.73 5.22
N VAL A 197 22.85 3.70 5.82
CA VAL A 197 22.20 2.60 5.10
C VAL A 197 21.04 3.14 4.24
N ALA A 198 20.15 3.95 4.81
CA ALA A 198 19.01 4.53 4.08
C ALA A 198 19.47 5.43 2.91
N GLN A 199 20.52 6.22 3.13
CA GLN A 199 21.13 7.06 2.09
C GLN A 199 21.73 6.24 0.95
N ARG A 200 22.44 5.14 1.26
CA ARG A 200 22.98 4.23 0.25
C ARG A 200 21.86 3.53 -0.54
N ILE A 201 20.81 3.03 0.14
CA ILE A 201 19.64 2.44 -0.51
C ILE A 201 19.00 3.45 -1.46
N SER A 202 18.76 4.68 -0.99
CA SER A 202 18.18 5.74 -1.83
C SER A 202 19.06 6.10 -3.02
N ALA A 203 20.38 6.13 -2.86
CA ALA A 203 21.34 6.41 -3.94
C ALA A 203 21.35 5.28 -4.98
N GLU A 204 21.35 4.03 -4.53
CA GLU A 204 21.34 2.85 -5.41
C GLU A 204 20.05 2.77 -6.24
N LEU A 205 18.90 3.00 -5.62
CA LEU A 205 17.63 3.07 -6.34
C LEU A 205 17.63 4.16 -7.40
N ARG A 206 18.15 5.35 -7.07
CA ARG A 206 18.28 6.46 -8.04
C ARG A 206 19.24 6.11 -9.18
N GLY A 207 20.34 5.42 -8.89
CA GLY A 207 21.26 4.91 -9.90
C GLY A 207 20.59 3.93 -10.88
N ARG A 208 19.56 3.22 -10.42
CA ARG A 208 18.72 2.32 -11.24
C ARG A 208 17.50 3.03 -11.90
N GLY A 209 17.43 4.36 -11.82
CA GLY A 209 16.35 5.15 -12.42
C GLY A 209 15.06 5.20 -11.59
N VAL A 210 15.08 4.71 -10.34
CA VAL A 210 13.94 4.77 -9.43
C VAL A 210 14.14 5.89 -8.42
N ARG A 211 13.35 6.95 -8.47
CA ARG A 211 13.44 8.05 -7.51
C ARG A 211 13.08 7.54 -6.11
N ALA A 212 13.90 7.90 -5.15
CA ALA A 212 13.73 7.50 -3.76
C ALA A 212 14.25 8.60 -2.82
N LYS A 213 13.61 8.72 -1.65
CA LYS A 213 13.87 9.73 -0.63
C LYS A 213 14.00 9.05 0.73
N VAL A 214 15.02 9.41 1.50
CA VAL A 214 15.12 9.00 2.91
C VAL A 214 13.96 9.65 3.68
N ALA A 215 13.21 8.86 4.43
CA ALA A 215 12.08 9.34 5.22
C ALA A 215 12.56 10.20 6.41
N THR A 216 11.84 11.27 6.68
CA THR A 216 11.96 12.02 7.94
C THR A 216 11.20 11.31 9.07
N ALA A 217 11.39 11.73 10.31
CA ALA A 217 10.61 11.21 11.44
C ALA A 217 9.11 11.42 11.23
N THR A 218 8.71 12.59 10.72
CA THR A 218 7.31 12.90 10.37
C THR A 218 6.78 11.99 9.25
N ASP A 219 7.57 11.76 8.19
CA ASP A 219 7.16 10.86 7.09
C ASP A 219 6.88 9.44 7.61
N ILE A 220 7.69 8.94 8.57
CA ILE A 220 7.50 7.62 9.20
C ILE A 220 6.17 7.58 9.95
N VAL A 221 5.89 8.56 10.82
CA VAL A 221 4.66 8.60 11.61
C VAL A 221 3.43 8.70 10.71
N GLU A 222 3.48 9.53 9.67
CA GLU A 222 2.37 9.68 8.73
C GLU A 222 2.14 8.42 7.90
N MET A 223 3.20 7.78 7.42
CA MET A 223 3.12 6.51 6.71
C MET A 223 2.45 5.45 7.60
N GLU A 224 2.89 5.30 8.84
CA GLU A 224 2.34 4.33 9.79
C GLU A 224 0.85 4.60 10.08
N ARG A 225 0.46 5.85 10.22
CA ARG A 225 -0.94 6.24 10.40
C ARG A 225 -1.79 5.83 9.18
N ARG A 226 -1.31 6.06 7.96
CA ARG A 226 -2.03 5.68 6.73
C ARG A 226 -2.10 4.17 6.55
N ILE A 227 -1.03 3.44 6.83
CA ILE A 227 -0.99 1.97 6.74
C ILE A 227 -1.90 1.34 7.80
N GLY A 228 -1.97 1.90 9.01
CA GLY A 228 -2.91 1.44 10.03
C GLY A 228 -2.28 1.15 11.39
N SER A 229 -1.35 1.97 11.87
CA SER A 229 -0.76 1.85 13.22
C SER A 229 -1.79 1.84 14.35
N ALA A 230 -2.91 2.55 14.17
CA ALA A 230 -4.03 2.53 15.11
C ALA A 230 -4.57 1.12 15.41
N ALA A 231 -4.41 0.17 14.47
CA ALA A 231 -4.81 -1.22 14.66
C ALA A 231 -3.97 -1.96 15.72
N LEU A 232 -2.80 -1.42 16.10
CA LEU A 232 -1.90 -2.01 17.09
C LEU A 232 -2.32 -1.74 18.54
N ALA A 233 -3.29 -0.86 18.78
CA ALA A 233 -3.77 -0.52 20.12
C ALA A 233 -4.41 -1.73 20.81
N ALA A 234 -4.38 -1.71 22.15
CA ALA A 234 -4.94 -2.76 22.98
C ALA A 234 -6.43 -3.03 22.65
N GLY A 235 -6.81 -4.31 22.66
CA GLY A 235 -8.21 -4.73 22.46
C GLY A 235 -8.71 -4.67 21.01
N ARG A 236 -7.93 -4.14 20.06
CA ARG A 236 -8.33 -4.06 18.65
C ARG A 236 -8.14 -5.38 17.89
N GLN A 237 -7.28 -6.27 18.36
CA GLN A 237 -7.05 -7.56 17.72
C GLN A 237 -8.17 -8.56 18.00
N LYS A 238 -8.77 -9.09 16.94
CA LYS A 238 -9.58 -10.30 16.94
C LYS A 238 -8.73 -11.49 16.50
N TRP A 239 -9.31 -12.69 16.55
CA TRP A 239 -8.59 -13.91 16.19
C TRP A 239 -8.13 -13.95 14.72
N ARG A 240 -8.94 -13.43 13.79
CA ARG A 240 -8.70 -13.47 12.35
C ARG A 240 -8.44 -12.11 11.70
N SER A 241 -8.60 -11.01 12.42
CA SER A 241 -8.49 -9.65 11.89
C SER A 241 -8.15 -8.65 12.99
N VAL A 242 -7.79 -7.44 12.63
CA VAL A 242 -7.55 -6.32 13.56
C VAL A 242 -8.47 -5.16 13.15
N ARG A 243 -9.04 -4.45 14.13
CA ARG A 243 -9.86 -3.27 13.87
C ARG A 243 -8.96 -2.05 13.71
N GLY A 244 -8.93 -1.46 12.51
CA GLY A 244 -8.33 -0.16 12.23
C GLY A 244 -9.33 0.98 12.43
N ASP A 245 -8.92 2.21 12.12
CA ASP A 245 -9.79 3.39 12.17
C ASP A 245 -10.78 3.43 11.00
N HIS A 246 -10.39 2.90 9.85
CA HIS A 246 -11.18 2.91 8.62
C HIS A 246 -11.59 1.50 8.17
N GLY A 247 -11.98 0.64 9.11
CA GLY A 247 -12.41 -0.73 8.82
C GLY A 247 -11.51 -1.80 9.45
N TRP A 248 -11.61 -3.01 8.94
CA TRP A 248 -10.87 -4.17 9.42
C TRP A 248 -9.66 -4.44 8.54
N LEU A 249 -8.53 -4.72 9.16
CA LEU A 249 -7.31 -5.19 8.52
C LEU A 249 -7.20 -6.68 8.74
N THR A 250 -7.02 -7.44 7.66
CA THR A 250 -6.82 -8.89 7.71
C THR A 250 -5.61 -9.25 6.89
N THR A 251 -4.60 -9.79 7.57
CA THR A 251 -3.34 -10.19 6.94
C THR A 251 -3.33 -11.66 6.59
N TYR A 252 -2.89 -11.94 5.39
CA TYR A 252 -2.64 -13.27 4.83
C TYR A 252 -1.17 -13.37 4.41
N TRP A 253 -0.71 -14.60 4.18
CA TRP A 253 0.63 -14.83 3.69
C TRP A 253 0.64 -15.80 2.51
N TYR A 254 1.66 -15.69 1.65
CA TYR A 254 1.90 -16.59 0.54
C TYR A 254 2.89 -17.69 0.94
N ARG A 255 2.70 -18.89 0.40
CA ARG A 255 3.78 -19.89 0.45
C ARG A 255 4.93 -19.41 -0.43
N PRO A 256 6.19 -19.72 -0.08
CA PRO A 256 7.33 -19.29 -0.89
C PRO A 256 7.24 -19.68 -2.38
N GLN A 257 6.67 -20.83 -2.66
CA GLN A 257 6.47 -21.34 -4.02
C GLN A 257 5.39 -20.58 -4.82
N ASP A 258 4.50 -19.89 -4.13
CA ASP A 258 3.40 -19.13 -4.73
C ASP A 258 3.80 -17.65 -4.97
N ILE A 259 5.06 -17.29 -4.65
CA ILE A 259 5.58 -15.92 -4.84
C ILE A 259 6.09 -15.79 -6.29
N THR A 260 5.22 -15.31 -7.17
CA THR A 260 5.53 -14.99 -8.57
C THR A 260 5.04 -13.58 -8.91
N PRO A 261 5.53 -12.93 -9.96
CA PRO A 261 5.03 -11.61 -10.37
C PRO A 261 3.52 -11.59 -10.54
N GLU A 262 2.97 -12.59 -11.24
CA GLU A 262 1.54 -12.68 -11.55
C GLU A 262 0.71 -12.82 -10.27
N THR A 263 1.15 -13.67 -9.33
CA THR A 263 0.46 -13.87 -8.05
C THR A 263 0.47 -12.61 -7.20
N MET A 264 1.58 -11.87 -7.23
CA MET A 264 1.69 -10.62 -6.49
C MET A 264 0.81 -9.53 -7.10
N ASP A 265 0.77 -9.43 -8.42
CA ASP A 265 -0.09 -8.47 -9.10
C ASP A 265 -1.59 -8.76 -8.88
N GLN A 266 -1.99 -10.03 -8.84
CA GLN A 266 -3.37 -10.43 -8.56
C GLN A 266 -3.91 -9.89 -7.23
N ALA A 267 -3.08 -9.58 -6.24
CA ALA A 267 -3.56 -8.93 -5.01
C ALA A 267 -4.19 -7.56 -5.28
N TRP A 268 -3.77 -6.85 -6.32
CA TRP A 268 -4.32 -5.58 -6.74
C TRP A 268 -5.63 -5.71 -7.55
N SER A 269 -6.00 -6.93 -7.93
CA SER A 269 -7.31 -7.23 -8.54
C SER A 269 -8.42 -7.42 -7.49
N LEU A 270 -8.08 -7.54 -6.21
CA LEU A 270 -9.05 -7.73 -5.14
C LEU A 270 -9.92 -6.49 -4.96
N ARG A 271 -11.24 -6.68 -4.97
CA ARG A 271 -12.22 -5.60 -4.76
C ARG A 271 -12.42 -5.33 -3.26
N VAL A 272 -11.40 -4.77 -2.64
CA VAL A 272 -11.35 -4.39 -1.23
C VAL A 272 -11.07 -2.89 -1.09
N ASP A 273 -11.26 -2.34 0.10
CA ASP A 273 -11.08 -0.90 0.35
C ASP A 273 -9.60 -0.49 0.45
N GLY A 274 -8.69 -1.46 0.53
CA GLY A 274 -7.25 -1.22 0.49
C GLY A 274 -6.46 -2.52 0.54
N VAL A 275 -5.27 -2.47 -0.03
CA VAL A 275 -4.30 -3.57 -0.08
C VAL A 275 -2.96 -3.05 0.42
N ILE A 276 -2.30 -3.82 1.28
CA ILE A 276 -0.93 -3.60 1.71
C ILE A 276 -0.18 -4.89 1.42
N GLN A 277 0.81 -4.83 0.55
CA GLN A 277 1.72 -5.94 0.32
C GLN A 277 3.03 -5.66 1.06
N ASN A 278 3.61 -6.69 1.65
CA ASN A 278 4.90 -6.60 2.32
C ASN A 278 5.75 -7.81 1.96
N TRP A 279 6.90 -7.54 1.34
CA TRP A 279 7.96 -8.51 1.07
C TRP A 279 9.13 -8.21 1.98
N THR A 280 9.43 -9.13 2.87
CA THR A 280 10.58 -8.98 3.77
C THR A 280 11.69 -9.93 3.36
N LEU A 281 12.82 -9.35 2.95
CA LEU A 281 14.08 -10.04 2.67
C LEU A 281 14.89 -10.12 3.96
N PHE A 282 15.51 -11.26 4.21
CA PHE A 282 16.36 -11.49 5.38
C PHE A 282 17.83 -11.65 4.99
N ALA A 283 18.72 -11.40 5.94
CA ALA A 283 20.18 -11.48 5.73
C ALA A 283 20.66 -12.87 5.24
N ASP A 284 19.89 -13.94 5.55
CA ASP A 284 20.15 -15.30 5.08
C ASP A 284 19.73 -15.56 3.61
N GLY A 285 19.26 -14.53 2.92
CA GLY A 285 18.78 -14.60 1.54
C GLY A 285 17.40 -15.20 1.37
N THR A 286 16.69 -15.46 2.46
CA THR A 286 15.28 -15.89 2.41
C THR A 286 14.34 -14.69 2.43
N ALA A 287 13.08 -14.91 2.07
CA ALA A 287 12.04 -13.89 2.15
C ALA A 287 10.70 -14.45 2.60
N THR A 288 9.83 -13.52 2.98
CA THR A 288 8.41 -13.75 3.23
C THR A 288 7.58 -12.75 2.44
N ALA A 289 6.36 -13.15 2.07
CA ALA A 289 5.39 -12.25 1.44
C ALA A 289 4.05 -12.33 2.18
N THR A 290 3.50 -11.15 2.51
CA THR A 290 2.19 -10.99 3.13
C THR A 290 1.34 -10.00 2.37
N VAL A 291 0.02 -10.19 2.45
CA VAL A 291 -0.98 -9.25 1.94
C VAL A 291 -1.97 -8.96 3.05
N THR A 292 -2.12 -7.70 3.39
CA THR A 292 -3.14 -7.21 4.29
C THR A 292 -4.24 -6.54 3.46
N VAL A 293 -5.47 -6.99 3.62
CA VAL A 293 -6.64 -6.36 3.00
C VAL A 293 -7.38 -5.51 4.02
N ARG A 294 -7.86 -4.34 3.57
CA ARG A 294 -8.77 -3.49 4.33
C ARG A 294 -10.19 -3.70 3.83
N THR A 295 -11.13 -3.92 4.75
CA THR A 295 -12.53 -4.17 4.42
C THR A 295 -13.43 -3.52 5.48
N THR A 296 -14.68 -3.22 5.12
CA THR A 296 -15.68 -2.67 6.06
C THR A 296 -16.07 -3.67 7.13
N GLN A 297 -16.07 -4.97 6.80
CA GLN A 297 -16.35 -6.08 7.73
C GLN A 297 -15.23 -7.13 7.65
N PRO A 298 -14.97 -7.87 8.75
CA PRO A 298 -13.95 -8.93 8.73
C PRO A 298 -14.29 -9.99 7.69
N PRO A 299 -13.36 -10.34 6.78
CA PRO A 299 -13.59 -11.40 5.80
C PRO A 299 -13.85 -12.75 6.47
N THR A 300 -14.86 -13.48 6.02
CA THR A 300 -15.17 -14.83 6.51
C THR A 300 -14.21 -15.88 5.95
N ALA A 301 -13.73 -15.67 4.72
CA ALA A 301 -12.80 -16.54 4.01
C ALA A 301 -11.66 -15.72 3.38
N PRO A 302 -10.51 -16.33 3.06
CA PRO A 302 -9.48 -15.68 2.27
C PRO A 302 -10.02 -15.27 0.88
N PRO A 303 -9.66 -14.06 0.39
CA PRO A 303 -10.14 -13.58 -0.90
C PRO A 303 -9.52 -14.30 -2.11
N SER A 304 -8.49 -15.13 -1.89
CA SER A 304 -7.86 -16.00 -2.89
C SER A 304 -7.42 -17.31 -2.27
N VAL A 305 -7.44 -18.38 -3.06
CA VAL A 305 -7.01 -19.72 -2.65
C VAL A 305 -5.52 -19.83 -2.35
N LEU A 306 -4.72 -18.90 -2.86
CA LEU A 306 -3.27 -18.83 -2.61
C LEU A 306 -2.96 -18.19 -1.25
N LEU A 307 -3.89 -17.40 -0.72
CA LEU A 307 -3.71 -16.68 0.54
C LEU A 307 -4.00 -17.59 1.75
N ARG A 308 -3.08 -17.57 2.70
CA ARG A 308 -3.16 -18.37 3.94
C ARG A 308 -3.40 -17.47 5.14
N THR A 309 -4.31 -17.88 6.01
CA THR A 309 -4.68 -17.14 7.20
C THR A 309 -3.61 -17.14 8.30
N LEU A 310 -3.57 -16.09 9.12
CA LEU A 310 -2.70 -15.91 10.29
C LEU A 310 -3.52 -15.69 11.57
N PRO A 311 -4.35 -16.66 11.99
CA PRO A 311 -5.17 -16.46 13.19
C PRO A 311 -4.29 -16.31 14.43
N GLY A 312 -4.61 -15.31 15.27
CA GLY A 312 -3.89 -14.98 16.50
C GLY A 312 -2.62 -14.14 16.31
N GLU A 313 -2.12 -13.94 15.08
CA GLU A 313 -0.92 -13.16 14.78
C GLU A 313 -1.22 -11.90 13.94
N GLN A 314 -2.47 -11.46 13.89
CA GLN A 314 -2.91 -10.40 12.99
C GLN A 314 -2.26 -9.04 13.29
N ALA A 315 -2.23 -8.60 14.55
CA ALA A 315 -1.59 -7.34 14.91
C ALA A 315 -0.08 -7.35 14.63
N ALA A 316 0.60 -8.47 14.94
CA ALA A 316 2.02 -8.64 14.62
C ALA A 316 2.27 -8.62 13.10
N ALA A 317 1.36 -9.20 12.31
CA ALA A 317 1.47 -9.21 10.86
C ALA A 317 1.25 -7.80 10.26
N VAL A 318 0.35 -6.98 10.80
CA VAL A 318 0.22 -5.56 10.44
C VAL A 318 1.48 -4.79 10.85
N ALA A 319 2.00 -5.02 12.07
CA ALA A 319 3.22 -4.37 12.56
C ALA A 319 4.45 -4.67 11.68
N ALA A 320 4.49 -5.84 11.01
CA ALA A 320 5.57 -6.17 10.07
C ALA A 320 5.66 -5.19 8.89
N SER A 321 4.56 -4.53 8.54
CA SER A 321 4.50 -3.53 7.47
C SER A 321 4.78 -2.11 7.95
N LEU A 322 5.12 -1.93 9.22
CA LEU A 322 5.44 -0.65 9.84
C LEU A 322 6.93 -0.58 10.20
N CYS A 323 7.40 0.60 10.55
CA CYS A 323 8.80 0.85 10.94
C CYS A 323 9.10 0.37 12.38
N GLY A 324 8.68 -0.84 12.73
CA GLY A 324 9.01 -1.51 13.98
C GLY A 324 10.04 -2.63 13.82
N PRO A 325 10.51 -3.24 14.91
CA PRO A 325 11.32 -4.45 14.88
C PRO A 325 10.62 -5.58 14.11
N THR A 326 11.39 -6.50 13.53
CA THR A 326 10.81 -7.64 12.80
C THR A 326 10.01 -8.53 13.75
N PRO A 327 8.67 -8.62 13.61
CA PRO A 327 7.87 -9.46 14.50
C PRO A 327 8.12 -10.94 14.20
N ALA A 328 8.14 -11.74 15.25
CA ALA A 328 8.26 -13.19 15.13
C ALA A 328 6.94 -13.82 14.68
N LEU A 329 6.68 -13.85 13.37
CA LEU A 329 5.52 -14.52 12.77
C LEU A 329 5.81 -16.01 12.62
N ARG A 330 5.28 -16.81 13.56
CA ARG A 330 5.64 -18.25 13.72
C ARG A 330 5.08 -19.13 12.62
N ARG A 331 4.04 -18.70 11.93
CA ARG A 331 3.31 -19.49 10.94
C ARG A 331 3.77 -19.24 9.51
N ILE A 332 4.42 -18.10 9.26
CA ILE A 332 4.94 -17.76 7.94
C ILE A 332 6.18 -18.61 7.65
N ARG A 333 6.24 -19.15 6.46
CA ARG A 333 7.44 -19.82 5.94
C ARG A 333 8.30 -18.83 5.20
N ARG A 334 9.59 -18.87 5.47
CA ARG A 334 10.61 -18.22 4.66
C ARG A 334 10.98 -19.12 3.50
N GLY A 335 11.28 -18.55 2.37
CA GLY A 335 11.77 -19.26 1.20
C GLY A 335 12.65 -18.39 0.33
N ARG A 336 13.29 -18.98 -0.67
CA ARG A 336 14.10 -18.23 -1.63
C ARG A 336 13.17 -17.43 -2.56
N VAL A 337 13.56 -16.20 -2.84
CA VAL A 337 12.88 -15.35 -3.84
C VAL A 337 13.43 -15.69 -5.22
N PRO A 338 12.62 -15.63 -6.27
CA PRO A 338 13.10 -15.63 -7.65
C PRO A 338 14.21 -14.60 -7.85
N SER A 339 15.12 -14.86 -8.78
CA SER A 339 16.24 -13.94 -9.09
C SER A 339 15.76 -12.60 -9.64
N ALA A 340 14.63 -12.60 -10.33
CA ALA A 340 13.92 -11.41 -10.79
C ALA A 340 12.47 -11.45 -10.33
N LEU A 341 12.06 -10.44 -9.58
CA LEU A 341 10.67 -10.25 -9.14
C LEU A 341 10.34 -8.75 -9.21
N PRO A 342 9.92 -8.26 -10.40
CA PRO A 342 9.51 -6.88 -10.54
C PRO A 342 8.22 -6.62 -9.74
N VAL A 343 8.24 -5.59 -8.91
CA VAL A 343 7.11 -5.18 -8.08
C VAL A 343 6.71 -3.77 -8.48
N PRO A 344 5.46 -3.52 -8.88
CA PRO A 344 4.97 -2.18 -9.17
C PRO A 344 5.00 -1.31 -7.92
N VAL A 345 5.62 -0.12 -8.01
CA VAL A 345 5.82 0.77 -6.85
C VAL A 345 5.04 2.08 -6.94
N GLY A 346 4.61 2.50 -8.12
CA GLY A 346 3.79 3.69 -8.32
C GLY A 346 2.30 3.39 -8.47
N ALA A 347 1.46 4.43 -8.35
CA ALA A 347 0.04 4.34 -8.66
C ALA A 347 -0.16 4.04 -10.16
N SER A 348 -1.22 3.29 -10.47
CA SER A 348 -1.67 3.17 -11.86
C SER A 348 -2.34 4.47 -12.35
N GLY A 349 -2.96 5.21 -11.42
CA GLY A 349 -3.57 6.50 -11.68
C GLY A 349 -4.98 6.44 -12.28
N VAL A 350 -5.28 7.29 -13.22
CA VAL A 350 -6.62 7.54 -13.77
C VAL A 350 -6.77 6.86 -15.13
N LEU A 351 -7.92 6.25 -15.39
CA LEU A 351 -8.26 5.69 -16.71
C LEU A 351 -8.40 6.83 -17.74
N ILE A 352 -7.50 6.86 -18.69
CA ILE A 352 -7.60 7.81 -19.83
C ILE A 352 -8.49 7.22 -20.91
N GLY A 353 -8.15 6.03 -21.42
CA GLY A 353 -8.90 5.40 -22.50
C GLY A 353 -8.16 4.21 -23.09
N LYS A 354 -8.47 3.88 -24.35
CA LYS A 354 -7.87 2.79 -25.11
C LYS A 354 -6.67 3.26 -25.93
N VAL A 355 -5.66 2.41 -26.02
CA VAL A 355 -4.47 2.59 -26.86
C VAL A 355 -4.29 1.38 -27.76
N GLY A 356 -3.78 1.59 -28.98
CA GLY A 356 -3.48 0.51 -29.91
C GLY A 356 -4.67 -0.38 -30.21
N ALA A 357 -4.49 -1.69 -30.08
CA ALA A 357 -5.51 -2.70 -30.44
C ALA A 357 -6.64 -2.86 -29.40
N GLY A 358 -6.74 -1.97 -28.41
CA GLY A 358 -7.80 -1.99 -27.39
C GLY A 358 -7.32 -2.14 -25.95
N ASP A 359 -6.02 -2.07 -25.73
CA ASP A 359 -5.43 -2.01 -24.41
C ASP A 359 -5.82 -0.71 -23.70
N ARG A 360 -6.03 -0.75 -22.38
CA ARG A 360 -6.43 0.42 -21.60
C ARG A 360 -5.24 1.10 -20.96
N MET A 361 -5.14 2.40 -21.15
CA MET A 361 -4.09 3.23 -20.54
C MET A 361 -4.60 3.96 -19.31
N MET A 362 -3.84 3.81 -18.24
CA MET A 362 -3.97 4.55 -16.99
C MET A 362 -2.79 5.49 -16.83
N LEU A 363 -3.02 6.65 -16.23
CA LEU A 363 -1.97 7.65 -16.00
C LEU A 363 -2.11 8.31 -14.64
N PRO A 364 -1.07 8.32 -13.78
CA PRO A 364 -1.09 9.09 -12.54
C PRO A 364 -0.89 10.58 -12.84
N PHE A 365 -1.84 11.41 -12.39
CA PHE A 365 -1.75 12.87 -12.50
C PHE A 365 -0.91 13.50 -11.40
N SER A 366 -0.78 12.82 -10.26
CA SER A 366 0.00 13.27 -9.11
C SER A 366 1.36 12.59 -9.07
N ASP A 367 2.41 13.36 -8.80
CA ASP A 367 3.73 12.86 -8.46
C ASP A 367 3.91 12.92 -6.92
N PRO A 368 4.19 11.80 -6.23
CA PRO A 368 4.34 11.81 -4.78
C PRO A 368 5.57 12.60 -4.29
N GLY A 369 6.52 12.93 -5.17
CA GLY A 369 7.77 13.63 -4.83
C GLY A 369 7.75 15.12 -5.07
N GLU A 370 6.94 15.60 -6.01
CA GLU A 370 7.00 16.96 -6.50
C GLU A 370 5.60 17.52 -6.83
N PHE A 371 5.53 18.84 -7.00
CA PHE A 371 4.34 19.50 -7.48
C PHE A 371 4.05 19.10 -8.93
N SER A 372 2.81 18.68 -9.21
CA SER A 372 2.38 18.25 -10.53
C SER A 372 1.47 19.28 -11.20
N ARG A 373 1.72 19.53 -12.47
CA ARG A 373 0.87 20.35 -13.36
C ARG A 373 0.33 19.50 -14.50
N VAL A 374 -0.97 19.42 -14.59
CA VAL A 374 -1.67 18.72 -15.68
C VAL A 374 -2.46 19.76 -16.46
N HIS A 375 -2.37 19.73 -17.78
CA HIS A 375 -3.20 20.54 -18.66
C HIS A 375 -4.10 19.67 -19.51
N ILE A 376 -5.41 19.92 -19.46
CA ILE A 376 -6.43 19.22 -20.24
C ILE A 376 -7.08 20.22 -21.17
N ALA A 377 -6.69 20.21 -22.43
CA ALA A 377 -7.27 21.02 -23.51
C ALA A 377 -8.34 20.19 -24.23
N ALA A 378 -9.56 20.19 -23.72
CA ALA A 378 -10.65 19.36 -24.20
C ALA A 378 -12.03 20.00 -24.00
N ASP A 379 -13.04 19.45 -24.66
CA ASP A 379 -14.43 19.79 -24.42
C ASP A 379 -14.89 19.33 -23.01
N ASP A 380 -16.06 19.82 -22.60
CA ASP A 380 -16.63 19.51 -21.27
C ASP A 380 -16.90 18.02 -21.11
N ALA A 381 -17.23 17.30 -22.19
CA ALA A 381 -17.57 15.90 -22.12
C ALA A 381 -16.34 15.05 -21.76
N VAL A 382 -15.18 15.38 -22.28
CA VAL A 382 -13.89 14.71 -21.98
C VAL A 382 -13.32 15.23 -20.65
N ALA A 383 -13.24 16.56 -20.48
CA ALA A 383 -12.63 17.18 -19.30
C ALA A 383 -13.34 16.74 -17.99
N LYS A 384 -14.67 16.81 -17.94
CA LYS A 384 -15.46 16.40 -16.77
C LYS A 384 -15.26 14.91 -16.44
N ARG A 385 -15.20 14.03 -17.46
CA ARG A 385 -14.93 12.59 -17.23
C ARG A 385 -13.56 12.38 -16.58
N LEU A 386 -12.52 13.03 -17.07
CA LEU A 386 -11.19 12.89 -16.47
C LEU A 386 -11.16 13.41 -15.03
N VAL A 387 -11.85 14.51 -14.73
CA VAL A 387 -11.97 15.04 -13.36
C VAL A 387 -12.72 14.05 -12.46
N VAL A 388 -13.86 13.53 -12.92
CA VAL A 388 -14.65 12.56 -12.14
C VAL A 388 -13.86 11.26 -11.91
N ARG A 389 -13.15 10.76 -12.93
CA ARG A 389 -12.28 9.58 -12.83
C ARG A 389 -11.13 9.79 -11.85
N THR A 390 -10.57 11.00 -11.77
CA THR A 390 -9.54 11.36 -10.79
C THR A 390 -10.08 11.22 -9.36
N ALA A 391 -11.31 11.68 -9.10
CA ALA A 391 -11.97 11.44 -7.81
C ALA A 391 -12.23 9.95 -7.57
N GLY A 392 -12.66 9.21 -8.60
CA GLY A 392 -12.89 7.76 -8.55
C GLY A 392 -11.62 6.99 -8.19
N ALA A 393 -10.47 7.39 -8.71
CA ALA A 393 -9.17 6.80 -8.43
C ALA A 393 -8.68 7.05 -6.98
N GLY A 394 -9.29 8.00 -6.26
CA GLY A 394 -9.02 8.19 -4.83
C GLY A 394 -8.70 9.61 -4.42
N ASP A 395 -8.58 10.56 -5.35
CA ASP A 395 -8.27 11.94 -5.05
C ASP A 395 -9.47 12.70 -4.48
N ARG A 396 -9.18 13.72 -3.67
CA ARG A 396 -10.16 14.72 -3.24
C ARG A 396 -9.92 16.00 -4.03
N ILE A 397 -10.94 16.46 -4.72
CA ILE A 397 -10.82 17.52 -5.72
C ILE A 397 -11.52 18.80 -5.23
N THR A 398 -10.88 19.95 -5.46
CA THR A 398 -11.54 21.26 -5.43
C THR A 398 -11.45 21.89 -6.81
N ILE A 399 -12.60 22.26 -7.38
CA ILE A 399 -12.69 22.97 -8.65
C ILE A 399 -12.83 24.46 -8.34
N HIS A 400 -11.87 25.26 -8.80
CA HIS A 400 -11.84 26.72 -8.68
C HIS A 400 -12.32 27.33 -9.99
N THR A 401 -13.51 27.90 -10.00
CA THR A 401 -14.16 28.42 -11.21
C THR A 401 -14.96 29.68 -10.93
N ARG A 402 -15.11 30.53 -11.92
CA ARG A 402 -16.05 31.67 -11.91
C ARG A 402 -17.42 31.29 -12.46
N ASP A 403 -17.55 30.09 -13.05
CA ASP A 403 -18.81 29.55 -13.55
C ASP A 403 -19.14 28.21 -12.84
N PRO A 404 -19.71 28.26 -11.63
CA PRO A 404 -20.08 27.05 -10.89
C PRO A 404 -21.13 26.20 -11.61
N GLN A 405 -21.96 26.79 -12.48
CA GLN A 405 -23.00 26.07 -13.21
C GLN A 405 -22.40 25.09 -14.22
N ARG A 406 -21.32 25.45 -14.87
CA ARG A 406 -20.57 24.54 -15.75
C ARG A 406 -20.23 23.22 -15.05
N TRP A 407 -19.92 23.26 -13.75
CA TRP A 407 -19.47 22.13 -12.95
C TRP A 407 -20.53 21.57 -12.01
N ALA A 408 -21.79 22.01 -12.11
CA ALA A 408 -22.86 21.60 -11.21
C ALA A 408 -23.09 20.08 -11.23
N THR A 409 -22.95 19.43 -12.39
CA THR A 409 -23.18 17.99 -12.58
C THR A 409 -22.12 17.11 -11.92
N VAL A 410 -20.86 17.59 -11.78
CA VAL A 410 -19.77 16.79 -11.20
C VAL A 410 -19.67 16.89 -9.68
N ARG A 411 -20.55 17.68 -9.03
CA ARG A 411 -20.56 17.81 -7.56
C ARG A 411 -20.87 16.47 -6.90
N MET A 412 -19.97 16.03 -6.05
CA MET A 412 -20.12 14.83 -5.23
C MET A 412 -19.30 15.01 -3.94
N PRO A 413 -19.39 14.12 -2.93
CA PRO A 413 -18.70 14.28 -1.65
C PRO A 413 -17.20 14.53 -1.76
N ASP A 414 -16.57 14.04 -2.82
CA ASP A 414 -15.13 14.15 -3.05
C ASP A 414 -14.75 15.24 -4.06
N ILE A 415 -15.72 15.96 -4.62
CA ILE A 415 -15.51 17.10 -5.52
C ILE A 415 -16.25 18.31 -4.98
N ALA A 416 -15.51 19.30 -4.49
CA ALA A 416 -16.02 20.60 -4.10
C ALA A 416 -15.87 21.57 -5.26
N VAL A 417 -16.83 22.50 -5.44
CA VAL A 417 -16.76 23.59 -6.41
C VAL A 417 -16.78 24.90 -5.65
N THR A 418 -15.86 25.81 -5.96
CA THR A 418 -15.70 27.10 -5.29
C THR A 418 -15.38 28.22 -6.27
N GLU A 419 -15.87 29.43 -5.99
CA GLU A 419 -15.49 30.65 -6.68
C GLU A 419 -14.24 31.32 -6.07
N GLY A 420 -13.80 30.81 -4.92
CA GLY A 420 -12.61 31.31 -4.21
C GLY A 420 -11.32 30.59 -4.61
N THR A 421 -10.21 31.11 -4.10
CA THR A 421 -8.88 30.52 -4.31
C THR A 421 -8.55 29.41 -3.30
N ARG A 422 -9.22 29.40 -2.12
CA ARG A 422 -8.90 28.46 -1.05
C ARG A 422 -9.52 27.08 -1.32
N PRO A 423 -8.70 26.01 -1.38
CA PRO A 423 -9.20 24.65 -1.52
C PRO A 423 -10.01 24.19 -0.29
N ALA A 424 -10.96 23.29 -0.50
CA ALA A 424 -11.67 22.61 0.58
C ALA A 424 -10.70 21.75 1.42
N ALA A 425 -11.03 21.50 2.68
CA ALA A 425 -10.18 20.73 3.59
C ALA A 425 -9.93 19.31 3.05
N GLY A 426 -8.65 18.90 3.06
CA GLY A 426 -8.21 17.57 2.60
C GLY A 426 -8.15 17.42 1.08
N THR A 427 -8.22 18.51 0.30
CA THR A 427 -8.00 18.50 -1.16
C THR A 427 -6.60 17.99 -1.49
N THR A 428 -6.51 17.02 -2.39
CA THR A 428 -5.26 16.52 -2.96
C THR A 428 -4.98 17.11 -4.34
N VAL A 429 -6.04 17.38 -5.11
CA VAL A 429 -5.98 17.92 -6.46
C VAL A 429 -6.86 19.14 -6.57
N SER A 430 -6.30 20.25 -7.04
CA SER A 430 -7.06 21.44 -7.43
C SER A 430 -7.23 21.48 -8.95
N VAL A 431 -8.46 21.79 -9.38
CA VAL A 431 -8.81 21.97 -10.80
C VAL A 431 -9.13 23.44 -11.02
N THR A 432 -8.66 24.04 -12.11
CA THR A 432 -9.02 25.40 -12.52
C THR A 432 -9.38 25.45 -14.01
N ASP A 433 -10.45 26.13 -14.35
CA ASP A 433 -10.90 26.33 -15.72
C ASP A 433 -10.72 27.78 -16.21
N GLY A 434 -9.90 28.55 -15.51
CA GLY A 434 -9.70 29.97 -15.82
C GLY A 434 -8.50 30.59 -15.14
N VAL A 435 -8.68 31.80 -14.65
CA VAL A 435 -7.62 32.64 -14.09
C VAL A 435 -7.41 32.44 -12.59
N LEU A 436 -8.32 31.70 -11.91
CA LEU A 436 -8.23 31.49 -10.48
C LEU A 436 -7.04 30.58 -10.14
N ALA A 437 -6.11 31.11 -9.35
CA ALA A 437 -4.97 30.36 -8.85
C ALA A 437 -5.27 29.86 -7.42
N PRO A 438 -5.24 28.55 -7.16
CA PRO A 438 -5.44 28.04 -5.81
C PRO A 438 -4.37 28.52 -4.83
N ALA A 439 -4.78 28.90 -3.62
CA ALA A 439 -3.92 29.32 -2.52
C ALA A 439 -4.42 28.73 -1.19
N PRO A 440 -3.60 27.98 -0.43
CA PRO A 440 -2.19 27.65 -0.71
C PRO A 440 -2.01 26.80 -1.95
N ARG A 441 -0.80 26.79 -2.49
CA ARG A 441 -0.45 25.99 -3.68
C ARG A 441 -0.77 24.51 -3.44
N PRO A 442 -1.59 23.86 -4.30
CA PRO A 442 -1.92 22.44 -4.14
C PRO A 442 -0.72 21.56 -4.51
N HIS A 443 -0.77 20.29 -4.13
CA HIS A 443 0.22 19.31 -4.55
C HIS A 443 0.09 18.98 -6.06
N THR A 444 -1.14 18.92 -6.57
CA THR A 444 -1.44 18.69 -7.98
C THR A 444 -2.44 19.75 -8.48
N LEU A 445 -2.12 20.37 -9.59
CA LEU A 445 -2.97 21.36 -10.27
C LEU A 445 -3.35 20.85 -11.66
N ILE A 446 -4.65 20.73 -11.91
CA ILE A 446 -5.20 20.44 -13.23
C ILE A 446 -5.78 21.72 -13.81
N SER A 447 -5.27 22.19 -14.92
CA SER A 447 -5.83 23.32 -15.69
C SER A 447 -6.67 22.80 -16.84
N ILE A 448 -7.90 23.31 -16.97
CA ILE A 448 -8.82 22.97 -18.05
C ILE A 448 -8.85 24.11 -19.06
N GLY A 449 -8.53 23.80 -20.31
CA GLY A 449 -8.61 24.68 -21.46
C GLY A 449 -9.61 24.17 -22.51
N ARG A 450 -9.93 25.01 -23.50
CA ARG A 450 -10.70 24.57 -24.68
C ARG A 450 -9.82 23.70 -25.59
N PRO A 451 -10.40 22.86 -26.48
CA PRO A 451 -9.63 22.13 -27.47
C PRO A 451 -8.68 23.05 -28.24
N GLY A 452 -7.38 22.72 -28.27
CA GLY A 452 -6.34 23.51 -28.91
C GLY A 452 -5.83 24.72 -28.10
N GLU A 453 -6.35 24.99 -26.89
CA GLU A 453 -5.84 26.05 -26.02
C GLU A 453 -4.49 25.63 -25.42
N PRO A 454 -3.43 26.46 -25.57
CA PRO A 454 -2.13 26.12 -25.03
C PRO A 454 -2.11 26.20 -23.50
N ALA A 455 -1.28 25.36 -22.89
CA ALA A 455 -1.08 25.38 -21.45
C ALA A 455 -0.44 26.70 -20.98
N ARG A 456 -0.88 27.19 -19.83
CA ARG A 456 -0.22 28.30 -19.12
C ARG A 456 0.98 27.77 -18.33
N GLY A 457 2.18 28.01 -18.84
CA GLY A 457 3.44 27.50 -18.28
C GLY A 457 3.80 26.13 -18.85
N THR A 458 4.72 25.43 -18.18
CA THR A 458 5.16 24.07 -18.57
C THR A 458 4.43 23.04 -17.74
N PRO A 459 3.44 22.32 -18.32
CA PRO A 459 2.79 21.19 -17.63
C PRO A 459 3.70 19.95 -17.69
N ASP A 460 3.57 19.10 -16.67
CA ASP A 460 4.22 17.78 -16.62
C ASP A 460 3.44 16.75 -17.45
N VAL A 461 2.12 16.95 -17.55
CA VAL A 461 1.21 16.15 -18.38
C VAL A 461 0.33 17.09 -19.20
N THR A 462 0.24 16.83 -20.51
CA THR A 462 -0.69 17.52 -21.41
C THR A 462 -1.63 16.50 -22.04
N ILE A 463 -2.93 16.79 -22.00
CA ILE A 463 -3.98 16.01 -22.66
C ILE A 463 -4.71 16.94 -23.62
N THR A 464 -4.52 16.76 -24.91
CA THR A 464 -5.11 17.61 -25.95
C THR A 464 -6.10 16.81 -26.77
N GLN A 465 -7.34 17.26 -26.82
CA GLN A 465 -8.37 16.63 -27.67
C GLN A 465 -8.10 16.93 -29.13
N ILE A 466 -7.97 15.87 -29.93
CA ILE A 466 -7.71 15.92 -31.38
C ILE A 466 -8.85 15.35 -32.22
N GLY A 467 -9.86 14.77 -31.58
CA GLY A 467 -11.08 14.22 -32.20
C GLY A 467 -12.22 14.11 -31.20
N PRO A 468 -13.43 13.69 -31.59
CA PRO A 468 -14.61 13.68 -30.70
C PRO A 468 -14.41 12.89 -29.41
N ALA A 469 -13.68 11.79 -29.46
CA ALA A 469 -13.30 10.96 -28.31
C ALA A 469 -11.79 10.64 -28.30
N THR A 470 -11.00 11.33 -29.11
CA THR A 470 -9.57 11.04 -29.25
C THR A 470 -8.76 12.17 -28.62
N VAL A 471 -7.81 11.81 -27.79
CA VAL A 471 -6.88 12.73 -27.15
C VAL A 471 -5.44 12.33 -27.43
N GLU A 472 -4.58 13.32 -27.57
CA GLU A 472 -3.15 13.17 -27.50
C GLU A 472 -2.70 13.40 -26.08
N VAL A 473 -1.96 12.45 -25.51
CA VAL A 473 -1.40 12.52 -24.16
C VAL A 473 0.11 12.62 -24.26
N SER A 474 0.68 13.67 -23.68
CA SER A 474 2.11 13.90 -23.59
C SER A 474 2.55 14.02 -22.14
N ALA A 475 3.55 13.24 -21.74
CA ALA A 475 4.13 13.29 -20.40
C ALA A 475 5.56 12.71 -20.42
N ALA A 476 6.45 13.21 -19.58
CA ALA A 476 7.78 12.64 -19.32
C ALA A 476 8.57 12.24 -20.60
N GLY A 477 8.41 13.01 -21.70
CA GLY A 477 9.12 12.80 -22.96
C GLY A 477 8.52 11.73 -23.90
N TRP A 478 7.31 11.22 -23.60
CA TRP A 478 6.55 10.35 -24.50
C TRP A 478 5.23 11.00 -24.92
N VAL A 479 4.72 10.58 -26.08
CA VAL A 479 3.43 11.01 -26.64
C VAL A 479 2.65 9.76 -27.07
N ARG A 480 1.35 9.71 -26.74
CA ARG A 480 0.44 8.63 -27.15
C ARG A 480 -0.92 9.17 -27.55
N ILE A 481 -1.51 8.58 -28.57
CA ILE A 481 -2.90 8.84 -28.96
C ILE A 481 -3.78 7.83 -28.24
N VAL A 482 -4.82 8.33 -27.58
CA VAL A 482 -5.71 7.57 -26.72
C VAL A 482 -7.16 7.83 -27.13
N GLU A 483 -7.94 6.79 -27.29
CA GLU A 483 -9.39 6.88 -27.47
C GLU A 483 -10.06 6.88 -26.08
N VAL A 484 -10.65 8.00 -25.69
CA VAL A 484 -11.35 8.14 -24.41
C VAL A 484 -12.63 7.30 -24.44
N GLU A 485 -12.74 6.33 -23.56
CA GLU A 485 -13.96 5.52 -23.44
C GLU A 485 -15.08 6.38 -22.81
N LEU A 486 -16.12 6.64 -23.57
CA LEU A 486 -17.29 7.43 -23.13
C LEU A 486 -18.35 6.50 -22.54
N PHE A 487 -18.18 6.10 -21.28
CA PHE A 487 -19.11 5.19 -20.60
C PHE A 487 -20.47 5.84 -20.34
N ARG A 488 -21.54 5.14 -20.70
CA ARG A 488 -22.92 5.59 -20.47
C ARG A 488 -23.19 5.85 -18.97
N ALA A 489 -22.64 5.04 -18.08
CA ALA A 489 -22.76 5.19 -16.63
C ALA A 489 -22.17 6.51 -16.07
N GLU A 490 -21.29 7.17 -16.82
CA GLU A 490 -20.71 8.47 -16.45
C GLU A 490 -21.57 9.66 -16.90
N ASN A 491 -22.52 9.47 -17.81
CA ASN A 491 -23.29 10.58 -18.39
C ASN A 491 -24.00 11.43 -17.34
N ARG A 492 -24.51 10.83 -16.27
CA ARG A 492 -25.17 11.55 -15.16
C ARG A 492 -24.26 12.57 -14.44
N TYR A 493 -22.94 12.43 -14.58
CA TYR A 493 -21.96 13.33 -13.98
C TYR A 493 -21.39 14.35 -14.99
N VAL A 494 -21.72 14.22 -16.26
CA VAL A 494 -21.11 14.99 -17.36
C VAL A 494 -22.14 15.83 -18.10
N SER A 495 -23.37 15.28 -18.30
CA SER A 495 -24.43 15.97 -19.06
C SER A 495 -25.11 17.03 -18.20
N ALA A 496 -25.40 18.19 -18.80
CA ALA A 496 -26.12 19.28 -18.15
C ALA A 496 -27.63 18.98 -18.00
N GLU A 497 -28.16 18.03 -18.76
CA GLU A 497 -29.55 17.63 -18.65
C GLU A 497 -29.76 16.67 -17.48
N PRO A 498 -30.68 16.95 -16.56
CA PRO A 498 -31.07 15.97 -15.55
C PRO A 498 -31.68 14.78 -16.31
N THR A 499 -31.06 13.61 -16.16
CA THR A 499 -31.62 12.34 -16.63
C THR A 499 -32.99 12.22 -16.02
N SER A 500 -34.05 12.31 -16.83
CA SER A 500 -35.42 12.24 -16.33
C SER A 500 -35.60 10.88 -15.64
N MET A 501 -36.21 10.88 -14.44
CA MET A 501 -36.52 9.66 -13.68
C MET A 501 -37.42 8.65 -14.43
N PHE A 502 -37.81 8.98 -15.64
CA PHE A 502 -38.70 8.15 -16.48
C PHE A 502 -37.94 7.08 -17.28
N ASP A 503 -36.62 7.23 -17.52
CA ASP A 503 -35.83 6.22 -18.26
C ASP A 503 -35.54 4.93 -17.45
N GLU A 504 -35.73 4.96 -16.13
CA GLU A 504 -35.57 3.74 -15.31
C GLU A 504 -36.79 2.80 -15.40
N ARG A 505 -37.95 3.30 -15.79
CA ARG A 505 -39.17 2.47 -15.93
C ARG A 505 -39.17 1.67 -17.23
N GLU A 506 -38.65 2.18 -18.33
CA GLU A 506 -38.56 1.44 -19.59
C GLU A 506 -37.62 0.25 -19.52
N LEU A 507 -36.49 0.35 -18.74
CA LEU A 507 -35.55 -0.75 -18.57
C LEU A 507 -36.07 -1.89 -17.67
N VAL A 508 -37.15 -1.65 -16.90
CA VAL A 508 -37.79 -2.68 -16.07
C VAL A 508 -38.89 -3.40 -16.85
N GLU A 509 -39.53 -2.75 -17.82
CA GLU A 509 -40.55 -3.39 -18.66
C GLU A 509 -39.98 -4.27 -19.77
N GLU A 510 -38.79 -3.99 -20.30
CA GLU A 510 -38.11 -4.87 -21.26
C GLU A 510 -37.52 -6.16 -20.64
N ARG A 511 -37.56 -6.31 -19.32
CA ARG A 511 -37.10 -7.52 -18.59
C ARG A 511 -38.24 -8.40 -18.04
N ARG A 512 -39.48 -8.12 -18.40
CA ARG A 512 -40.64 -9.00 -18.17
C ARG A 512 -41.10 -9.64 -19.46
#